data_b7a9ef9078b3a48bd5adc5dd74b8b2b1
#
_entry.id   b7a9ef9078b3a48bd5adc5dd74b8b2b1
#
_cell.length_a   1.000
_cell.length_b   1.000
_cell.length_c   1.000
_cell.angle_alpha   90.00
_cell.angle_beta   90.00
_cell.angle_gamma   90.00
#
_symmetry.space_group_name_H-M   'P 1'
#
loop_
_entity.id
_entity.type
_entity.pdbx_description
1 polymer ?
#
loop_
_entity_poly.entity_id
_entity_poly.type
_entity_poly.pdbx_seq_one_letter_code
_entity_poly.pdbx_strand_id
1 'polypeptide(L)'
;MEENKKQTTITKNQTANVGKYSYQYVDIAQIHEYLEQNNMKYIQCIKRIDSDDYIMTKRYVDGKWEDEWIQGSRVVQATLMNNSNPAQEQGSALTYARRYSLLMAFGLATEDDDANSLNRNKKEEIASKEQAEQYKITFGKHAGKTIKEIVENEKDYANWLYNNEKTDPIIKKCLNLMIEK
;
A
#
# COMPACT_ATOMS: atom_id res chain seq x y z
N MET A 1 -2.02 -19.85 33.80
CA MET A 1 -3.05 -19.31 32.90
C MET A 1 -2.28 -18.64 31.75
N GLU A 2 -2.23 -19.32 30.62
CA GLU A 2 -1.65 -18.72 29.40
C GLU A 2 -2.66 -17.67 28.90
N GLU A 3 -2.25 -16.40 28.96
CA GLU A 3 -2.96 -15.35 28.26
C GLU A 3 -2.91 -15.64 26.76
N ASN A 4 -4.02 -16.08 26.21
CA ASN A 4 -4.23 -16.21 24.78
C ASN A 4 -4.07 -14.81 24.16
N LYS A 5 -2.86 -14.45 23.69
CA LYS A 5 -2.63 -13.25 22.89
C LYS A 5 -3.54 -13.36 21.67
N LYS A 6 -4.67 -12.64 21.68
CA LYS A 6 -5.54 -12.53 20.52
C LYS A 6 -4.68 -12.08 19.34
N GLN A 7 -4.66 -12.88 18.30
CA GLN A 7 -4.00 -12.51 17.04
C GLN A 7 -4.71 -11.26 16.49
N THR A 8 -4.01 -10.15 16.41
CA THR A 8 -4.54 -8.88 15.90
C THR A 8 -4.18 -8.61 14.45
N THR A 9 -3.49 -9.55 13.82
CA THR A 9 -3.01 -9.44 12.44
C THR A 9 -3.85 -10.30 11.50
N ILE A 10 -4.31 -9.70 10.40
CA ILE A 10 -5.09 -10.38 9.35
C ILE A 10 -4.25 -10.45 8.08
N THR A 11 -4.17 -11.64 7.47
CA THR A 11 -3.44 -11.87 6.23
C THR A 11 -4.19 -11.28 5.03
N LYS A 12 -3.48 -10.62 4.12
CA LYS A 12 -4.05 -10.08 2.88
C LYS A 12 -4.38 -11.22 1.92
N ASN A 13 -5.62 -11.25 1.43
CA ASN A 13 -6.13 -12.33 0.58
C ASN A 13 -6.53 -11.87 -0.83
N GLN A 14 -6.55 -10.58 -1.09
CA GLN A 14 -6.98 -10.02 -2.36
C GLN A 14 -5.86 -9.20 -3.01
N THR A 15 -5.86 -9.19 -4.35
CA THR A 15 -4.94 -8.37 -5.14
C THR A 15 -5.74 -7.40 -6.02
N ALA A 16 -5.45 -6.12 -5.92
CA ALA A 16 -5.96 -5.11 -6.83
C ALA A 16 -4.89 -4.68 -7.82
N ASN A 17 -5.27 -4.54 -9.07
CA ASN A 17 -4.42 -4.05 -10.15
C ASN A 17 -4.83 -2.62 -10.53
N VAL A 18 -3.90 -1.67 -10.44
CA VAL A 18 -4.12 -0.27 -10.80
C VAL A 18 -3.06 0.14 -11.83
N GLY A 19 -3.43 0.08 -13.09
CA GLY A 19 -2.51 0.34 -14.20
C GLY A 19 -1.34 -0.67 -14.21
N LYS A 20 -0.12 -0.19 -13.96
CA LYS A 20 1.10 -1.02 -13.90
C LYS A 20 1.43 -1.54 -12.49
N TYR A 21 0.63 -1.19 -11.50
CA TYR A 21 0.88 -1.54 -10.09
C TYR A 21 -0.16 -2.53 -9.60
N SER A 22 0.27 -3.45 -8.76
CA SER A 22 -0.61 -4.33 -7.99
C SER A 22 -0.33 -4.17 -6.51
N TYR A 23 -1.39 -4.26 -5.70
CA TYR A 23 -1.26 -4.28 -4.25
C TYR A 23 -2.20 -5.31 -3.65
N GLN A 24 -1.79 -5.88 -2.53
CA GLN A 24 -2.61 -6.81 -1.78
C GLN A 24 -3.38 -6.07 -0.69
N TYR A 25 -4.58 -6.56 -0.38
CA TYR A 25 -5.42 -6.02 0.67
C TYR A 25 -6.28 -7.09 1.32
N VAL A 26 -6.73 -6.81 2.52
CA VAL A 26 -7.74 -7.62 3.22
C VAL A 26 -9.10 -7.17 2.74
N ASP A 27 -9.95 -8.07 2.26
CA ASP A 27 -11.32 -7.70 1.90
C ASP A 27 -12.22 -7.57 3.14
N ILE A 28 -13.39 -6.95 2.95
CA ILE A 28 -14.33 -6.71 4.05
C ILE A 28 -14.93 -8.02 4.58
N ALA A 29 -15.08 -9.04 3.72
CA ALA A 29 -15.62 -10.34 4.11
C ALA A 29 -14.69 -11.06 5.08
N GLN A 30 -13.39 -11.00 4.82
CA GLN A 30 -12.39 -11.58 5.71
C GLN A 30 -12.34 -10.88 7.08
N ILE A 31 -12.54 -9.56 7.12
CA ILE A 31 -12.65 -8.84 8.38
C ILE A 31 -13.90 -9.29 9.15
N HIS A 32 -15.04 -9.45 8.46
CA HIS A 32 -16.27 -9.97 9.07
C HIS A 32 -16.05 -11.36 9.67
N GLU A 33 -15.47 -12.28 8.91
CA GLU A 33 -15.17 -13.63 9.38
C GLU A 33 -14.26 -13.61 10.62
N TYR A 34 -13.22 -12.79 10.61
CA TYR A 34 -12.34 -12.63 11.77
C TYR A 34 -13.10 -12.11 13.00
N LEU A 35 -13.93 -11.10 12.83
CA LEU A 35 -14.71 -10.52 13.94
C LEU A 35 -15.71 -11.54 14.50
N GLU A 36 -16.37 -12.30 13.63
CA GLU A 36 -17.33 -13.33 14.01
C GLU A 36 -16.66 -14.46 14.79
N GLN A 37 -15.53 -14.98 14.31
CA GLN A 37 -14.73 -16.00 14.99
C GLN A 37 -14.25 -15.57 16.38
N ASN A 38 -14.02 -14.27 16.58
CA ASN A 38 -13.62 -13.69 17.86
C ASN A 38 -14.81 -13.17 18.70
N ASN A 39 -16.04 -13.52 18.32
CA ASN A 39 -17.27 -13.08 19.00
C ASN A 39 -17.39 -11.55 19.14
N MET A 40 -16.86 -10.83 18.17
CA MET A 40 -16.93 -9.37 18.08
C MET A 40 -18.03 -8.98 17.10
N LYS A 41 -18.88 -8.01 17.49
CA LYS A 41 -19.95 -7.48 16.63
C LYS A 41 -19.78 -5.97 16.49
N TYR A 42 -20.38 -5.43 15.42
CA TYR A 42 -20.36 -4.00 15.20
C TYR A 42 -21.60 -3.55 14.43
N ILE A 43 -21.84 -2.26 14.49
CA ILE A 43 -22.72 -1.54 13.57
C ILE A 43 -21.93 -0.38 12.98
N GLN A 44 -22.25 -0.04 11.74
CA GLN A 44 -21.68 1.13 11.07
C GLN A 44 -22.80 2.02 10.54
N CYS A 45 -22.59 3.33 10.65
CA CYS A 45 -23.43 4.33 10.01
C CYS A 45 -22.57 5.42 9.37
N ILE A 46 -23.20 6.21 8.51
CA ILE A 46 -22.58 7.40 7.95
C ILE A 46 -23.00 8.60 8.81
N LYS A 47 -22.01 9.43 9.16
CA LYS A 47 -22.25 10.72 9.82
C LYS A 47 -21.58 11.83 9.02
N ARG A 48 -22.36 12.86 8.72
CA ARG A 48 -21.81 14.08 8.14
C ARG A 48 -21.17 14.93 9.22
N ILE A 49 -19.92 15.29 9.02
CA ILE A 49 -19.15 16.19 9.88
C ILE A 49 -18.63 17.28 8.96
N ASP A 50 -19.06 18.51 9.19
CA ASP A 50 -18.84 19.65 8.29
C ASP A 50 -19.35 19.35 6.86
N SER A 51 -18.45 19.26 5.91
CA SER A 51 -18.77 18.98 4.50
C SER A 51 -18.54 17.53 4.08
N ASP A 52 -17.98 16.70 4.95
CA ASP A 52 -17.53 15.35 4.64
C ASP A 52 -18.36 14.26 5.34
N ASP A 53 -18.53 13.13 4.65
CA ASP A 53 -19.18 11.94 5.19
C ASP A 53 -18.14 10.98 5.77
N TYR A 54 -18.35 10.55 7.01
CA TYR A 54 -17.47 9.62 7.71
C TYR A 54 -18.23 8.34 8.08
N ILE A 55 -17.53 7.21 8.06
CA ILE A 55 -18.03 5.97 8.63
C ILE A 55 -17.82 6.02 10.15
N MET A 56 -18.88 5.89 10.88
CA MET A 56 -18.87 5.71 12.33
C MET A 56 -19.04 4.24 12.64
N THR A 57 -18.26 3.70 13.56
CA THR A 57 -18.35 2.31 14.02
C THR A 57 -18.65 2.26 15.51
N LYS A 58 -19.64 1.46 15.91
CA LYS A 58 -19.92 1.12 17.30
C LYS A 58 -19.66 -0.36 17.50
N ARG A 59 -18.90 -0.72 18.54
CA ARG A 59 -18.46 -2.09 18.79
C ARG A 59 -19.28 -2.76 19.87
N TYR A 60 -19.38 -4.08 19.73
CA TYR A 60 -19.85 -4.97 20.79
C TYR A 60 -18.68 -5.83 21.23
N VAL A 61 -18.20 -5.58 22.42
CA VAL A 61 -16.99 -6.21 22.98
C VAL A 61 -17.30 -6.65 24.42
N ASP A 62 -16.81 -7.82 24.80
CA ASP A 62 -16.99 -8.38 26.16
C ASP A 62 -18.46 -8.41 26.63
N GLY A 63 -19.36 -8.76 25.71
CA GLY A 63 -20.76 -8.97 26.01
C GLY A 63 -21.65 -7.72 26.08
N LYS A 64 -21.13 -6.54 25.68
CA LYS A 64 -21.89 -5.28 25.70
C LYS A 64 -21.52 -4.36 24.53
N TRP A 65 -22.45 -3.49 24.17
CA TRP A 65 -22.19 -2.39 23.29
C TRP A 65 -21.40 -1.29 24.01
N GLU A 66 -20.35 -0.77 23.36
CA GLU A 66 -19.70 0.43 23.85
C GLU A 66 -20.64 1.64 23.74
N ASP A 67 -20.46 2.63 24.62
CA ASP A 67 -21.34 3.80 24.63
C ASP A 67 -21.02 4.76 23.47
N GLU A 68 -19.76 4.89 23.10
CA GLU A 68 -19.32 5.83 22.10
C GLU A 68 -19.21 5.24 20.70
N TRP A 69 -19.37 6.11 19.71
CA TRP A 69 -19.08 5.82 18.31
C TRP A 69 -17.65 6.20 17.97
N ILE A 70 -16.94 5.30 17.34
CA ILE A 70 -15.58 5.54 16.86
C ILE A 70 -15.69 6.15 15.45
N GLN A 71 -15.13 7.34 15.28
CA GLN A 71 -15.01 7.94 13.96
C GLN A 71 -13.99 7.20 13.13
N GLY A 72 -14.37 6.75 11.96
CA GLY A 72 -13.53 6.02 11.02
C GLY A 72 -13.12 6.84 9.82
N SER A 73 -12.96 6.15 8.69
CA SER A 73 -12.50 6.72 7.44
C SER A 73 -13.54 7.65 6.82
N ARG A 74 -13.07 8.72 6.19
CA ARG A 74 -13.88 9.57 5.34
C ARG A 74 -14.29 8.80 4.08
N VAL A 75 -15.53 8.99 3.63
CA VAL A 75 -16.03 8.48 2.36
C VAL A 75 -15.56 9.42 1.25
N VAL A 76 -14.52 9.03 0.55
CA VAL A 76 -13.99 9.81 -0.58
C VAL A 76 -14.48 9.20 -1.87
N GLN A 77 -15.30 9.96 -2.59
CA GLN A 77 -15.74 9.56 -3.92
C GLN A 77 -14.57 9.72 -4.89
N ALA A 78 -14.13 8.63 -5.47
CA ALA A 78 -13.07 8.64 -6.48
C ALA A 78 -13.70 8.29 -7.84
N THR A 79 -13.31 9.01 -8.87
CA THR A 79 -13.67 8.66 -10.25
C THR A 79 -12.92 7.38 -10.63
N LEU A 80 -13.65 6.29 -10.84
CA LEU A 80 -13.08 5.05 -11.33
C LEU A 80 -12.77 5.18 -12.82
N MET A 81 -11.68 4.59 -13.28
CA MET A 81 -11.31 4.64 -14.70
C MET A 81 -12.33 3.89 -15.56
N ASN A 82 -12.70 4.51 -16.70
CA ASN A 82 -13.43 3.94 -17.83
C ASN A 82 -14.78 3.24 -17.52
N ASN A 83 -15.88 3.93 -17.78
CA ASN A 83 -17.25 3.42 -17.82
C ASN A 83 -17.89 3.02 -16.48
N SER A 84 -17.35 3.43 -15.32
CA SER A 84 -18.08 3.31 -14.07
C SER A 84 -19.25 4.29 -14.02
N ASN A 85 -20.37 3.85 -13.45
CA ASN A 85 -21.48 4.75 -13.15
C ASN A 85 -21.37 5.30 -11.71
N PRO A 86 -22.04 6.42 -11.38
CA PRO A 86 -21.96 7.03 -10.06
C PRO A 86 -22.32 6.09 -8.91
N ALA A 87 -23.20 5.13 -9.11
CA ALA A 87 -23.58 4.15 -8.10
C ALA A 87 -22.43 3.16 -7.80
N GLN A 88 -21.70 2.76 -8.82
CA GLN A 88 -20.51 1.90 -8.64
C GLN A 88 -19.37 2.64 -7.93
N GLU A 89 -19.17 3.91 -8.27
CA GLU A 89 -18.18 4.76 -7.61
C GLU A 89 -18.51 4.95 -6.13
N GLN A 90 -19.76 5.24 -5.82
CA GLN A 90 -20.23 5.36 -4.44
C GLN A 90 -20.10 4.04 -3.68
N GLY A 91 -20.52 2.91 -4.27
CA GLY A 91 -20.41 1.58 -3.66
C GLY A 91 -18.96 1.21 -3.34
N SER A 92 -18.03 1.51 -4.25
CA SER A 92 -16.60 1.30 -4.05
C SER A 92 -16.06 2.17 -2.93
N ALA A 93 -16.39 3.47 -2.91
CA ALA A 93 -15.97 4.41 -1.88
C ALA A 93 -16.46 4.00 -0.49
N LEU A 94 -17.72 3.56 -0.38
CA LEU A 94 -18.31 3.07 0.88
C LEU A 94 -17.62 1.79 1.35
N THR A 95 -17.39 0.82 0.46
CA THR A 95 -16.71 -0.44 0.82
C THR A 95 -15.30 -0.18 1.32
N TYR A 96 -14.58 0.71 0.65
CA TYR A 96 -13.25 1.13 1.06
C TYR A 96 -13.26 1.78 2.44
N ALA A 97 -14.10 2.78 2.65
CA ALA A 97 -14.19 3.51 3.91
C ALA A 97 -14.63 2.60 5.08
N ARG A 98 -15.59 1.69 4.85
CA ARG A 98 -16.06 0.72 5.85
C ARG A 98 -14.95 -0.23 6.28
N ARG A 99 -14.17 -0.75 5.33
CA ARG A 99 -13.06 -1.67 5.59
C ARG A 99 -12.00 -1.03 6.49
N TYR A 100 -11.50 0.14 6.15
CA TYR A 100 -10.49 0.84 6.96
C TYR A 100 -11.04 1.28 8.32
N SER A 101 -12.32 1.64 8.40
CA SER A 101 -12.97 1.96 9.67
C SER A 101 -13.03 0.76 10.60
N LEU A 102 -13.24 -0.45 10.09
CA LEU A 102 -13.22 -1.67 10.89
C LEU A 102 -11.80 -2.00 11.38
N LEU A 103 -10.81 -1.98 10.49
CA LEU A 103 -9.41 -2.21 10.87
C LEU A 103 -9.00 -1.27 12.01
N MET A 104 -9.30 0.01 11.87
CA MET A 104 -9.00 1.02 12.89
C MET A 104 -9.80 0.80 14.18
N ALA A 105 -11.10 0.58 14.09
CA ALA A 105 -11.96 0.46 15.27
C ALA A 105 -11.59 -0.75 16.15
N PHE A 106 -11.13 -1.85 15.55
CA PHE A 106 -10.74 -3.06 16.27
C PHE A 106 -9.24 -3.20 16.48
N GLY A 107 -8.43 -2.21 16.07
CA GLY A 107 -6.97 -2.24 16.18
C GLY A 107 -6.35 -3.40 15.40
N LEU A 108 -6.93 -3.74 14.24
CA LEU A 108 -6.46 -4.84 13.41
C LEU A 108 -5.35 -4.34 12.48
N ALA A 109 -4.17 -4.96 12.57
CA ALA A 109 -3.09 -4.75 11.63
C ALA A 109 -3.19 -5.70 10.44
N THR A 110 -2.74 -5.26 9.27
CA THR A 110 -2.48 -6.15 8.13
C THR A 110 -0.99 -6.48 8.08
N GLU A 111 -0.62 -7.64 7.55
CA GLU A 111 0.77 -8.15 7.55
C GLU A 111 1.83 -7.17 7.02
N ASP A 112 1.46 -6.12 6.28
CA ASP A 112 2.38 -5.10 5.73
C ASP A 112 2.20 -3.70 6.35
N ASP A 113 1.51 -3.56 7.47
CA ASP A 113 1.44 -2.27 8.19
C ASP A 113 2.77 -1.90 8.86
N ASP A 114 3.72 -2.83 8.85
CA ASP A 114 5.10 -2.54 9.19
C ASP A 114 5.72 -1.64 8.12
N ALA A 115 6.30 -0.54 8.56
CA ALA A 115 7.13 0.47 7.91
C ALA A 115 7.77 0.19 6.53
N ASN A 116 7.70 -1.04 5.99
CA ASN A 116 8.15 -1.41 4.65
C ASN A 116 7.34 -0.72 3.54
N SER A 117 6.08 -0.38 3.75
CA SER A 117 5.31 0.42 2.80
C SER A 117 5.73 1.89 2.79
N LEU A 118 6.22 2.41 3.90
CA LEU A 118 6.82 3.74 4.01
C LEU A 118 8.24 3.76 3.40
N ASN A 119 8.89 2.62 3.30
CA ASN A 119 10.18 2.47 2.64
C ASN A 119 10.11 2.45 1.10
N ARG A 120 8.91 2.38 0.48
CA ARG A 120 8.77 2.54 -0.98
C ARG A 120 9.19 3.92 -1.48
N ASN A 121 9.36 4.89 -0.59
CA ASN A 121 9.96 6.21 -0.86
C ASN A 121 11.32 6.42 -0.19
N LYS A 122 11.92 5.41 0.44
CA LYS A 122 13.36 5.43 0.57
C LYS A 122 13.88 5.28 -0.86
N LYS A 123 14.16 6.40 -1.55
CA LYS A 123 15.15 6.42 -2.62
C LYS A 123 16.30 5.60 -2.07
N GLU A 124 16.60 4.45 -2.69
CA GLU A 124 17.80 3.70 -2.35
C GLU A 124 18.93 4.72 -2.44
N GLU A 125 19.41 5.18 -1.30
CA GLU A 125 20.56 6.07 -1.27
C GLU A 125 21.75 5.21 -1.62
N ILE A 126 22.06 5.21 -2.92
CA ILE A 126 23.30 4.61 -3.40
C ILE A 126 24.43 5.44 -2.80
N ALA A 127 25.02 4.92 -1.73
CA ALA A 127 26.06 5.59 -0.96
C ALA A 127 27.48 5.08 -1.30
N SER A 128 27.60 3.93 -1.98
CA SER A 128 28.88 3.34 -2.35
C SER A 128 28.92 2.85 -3.78
N LYS A 129 30.15 2.69 -4.31
CA LYS A 129 30.40 2.15 -5.64
C LYS A 129 29.91 0.71 -5.77
N GLU A 130 30.10 -0.10 -4.73
CA GLU A 130 29.66 -1.50 -4.67
C GLU A 130 28.14 -1.62 -4.81
N GLN A 131 27.39 -0.73 -4.17
CA GLN A 131 25.94 -0.66 -4.30
C GLN A 131 25.53 -0.24 -5.71
N ALA A 132 26.22 0.74 -6.30
CA ALA A 132 25.99 1.17 -7.67
C ALA A 132 26.24 0.06 -8.69
N GLU A 133 27.30 -0.74 -8.51
CA GLU A 133 27.64 -1.89 -9.36
C GLU A 133 26.51 -2.93 -9.40
N GLN A 134 25.90 -3.21 -8.26
CA GLN A 134 24.87 -4.25 -8.11
C GLN A 134 23.45 -3.76 -8.45
N TYR A 135 23.27 -2.46 -8.67
CA TYR A 135 21.94 -1.92 -8.99
C TYR A 135 21.46 -2.44 -10.34
N LYS A 136 20.24 -3.00 -10.37
CA LYS A 136 19.63 -3.62 -11.56
C LYS A 136 18.70 -2.66 -12.27
N ILE A 137 18.81 -2.61 -13.59
CA ILE A 137 17.82 -1.91 -14.43
C ILE A 137 16.52 -2.70 -14.47
N THR A 138 15.40 -2.02 -14.25
CA THR A 138 14.06 -2.63 -14.17
C THR A 138 13.21 -2.45 -15.44
N PHE A 139 13.78 -1.81 -16.50
CA PHE A 139 13.01 -1.45 -17.69
C PHE A 139 13.81 -1.71 -18.99
N GLY A 140 13.06 -1.77 -20.11
CA GLY A 140 13.62 -1.90 -21.47
C GLY A 140 14.26 -3.26 -21.75
N LYS A 141 15.04 -3.34 -22.85
CA LYS A 141 15.68 -4.58 -23.30
C LYS A 141 16.80 -5.09 -22.38
N HIS A 142 17.27 -4.22 -21.48
CA HIS A 142 18.33 -4.54 -20.52
C HIS A 142 17.80 -4.74 -19.10
N ALA A 143 16.47 -4.94 -18.92
CA ALA A 143 15.88 -5.24 -17.64
C ALA A 143 16.51 -6.49 -16.99
N GLY A 144 16.87 -6.39 -15.71
CA GLY A 144 17.55 -7.44 -14.95
C GLY A 144 19.07 -7.37 -14.97
N LYS A 145 19.68 -6.66 -15.91
CA LYS A 145 21.14 -6.43 -15.92
C LYS A 145 21.54 -5.41 -14.85
N THR A 146 22.73 -5.62 -14.28
CA THR A 146 23.31 -4.67 -13.32
C THR A 146 23.93 -3.46 -14.06
N ILE A 147 24.09 -2.35 -13.35
CA ILE A 147 24.77 -1.16 -13.89
C ILE A 147 26.22 -1.52 -14.31
N LYS A 148 26.89 -2.39 -13.55
CA LYS A 148 28.23 -2.88 -13.90
C LYS A 148 28.24 -3.57 -15.26
N GLU A 149 27.36 -4.54 -15.48
CA GLU A 149 27.24 -5.25 -16.76
C GLU A 149 26.97 -4.32 -17.93
N ILE A 150 26.19 -3.26 -17.70
CA ILE A 150 25.88 -2.27 -18.73
C ILE A 150 27.09 -1.37 -19.05
N VAL A 151 27.80 -0.89 -18.04
CA VAL A 151 28.97 -0.05 -18.23
C VAL A 151 30.10 -0.82 -18.93
N GLU A 152 30.26 -2.12 -18.61
CA GLU A 152 31.29 -2.97 -19.20
C GLU A 152 30.98 -3.41 -20.65
N ASN A 153 29.72 -3.81 -20.90
CA ASN A 153 29.34 -4.48 -22.14
C ASN A 153 28.49 -3.64 -23.12
N GLU A 154 27.88 -2.54 -22.64
CA GLU A 154 26.92 -1.74 -23.39
C GLU A 154 27.17 -0.23 -23.23
N LYS A 155 28.40 0.19 -23.52
CA LYS A 155 28.85 1.58 -23.27
C LYS A 155 27.97 2.66 -23.91
N ASP A 156 27.46 2.41 -25.12
CA ASP A 156 26.59 3.36 -25.80
C ASP A 156 25.24 3.51 -25.08
N TYR A 157 24.73 2.41 -24.54
CA TYR A 157 23.50 2.45 -23.73
C TYR A 157 23.73 3.11 -22.38
N ALA A 158 24.87 2.90 -21.74
CA ALA A 158 25.24 3.61 -20.51
C ALA A 158 25.29 5.13 -20.74
N ASN A 159 25.92 5.56 -21.82
CA ASN A 159 25.98 6.97 -22.20
C ASN A 159 24.60 7.55 -22.52
N TRP A 160 23.77 6.80 -23.22
CA TRP A 160 22.39 7.23 -23.49
C TRP A 160 21.59 7.39 -22.20
N LEU A 161 21.66 6.42 -21.27
CA LEU A 161 21.00 6.51 -19.96
C LEU A 161 21.47 7.74 -19.19
N TYR A 162 22.75 8.03 -19.21
CA TYR A 162 23.33 9.17 -18.49
C TYR A 162 22.81 10.52 -19.03
N ASN A 163 22.74 10.66 -20.35
CA ASN A 163 22.35 11.91 -21.01
C ASN A 163 20.83 12.10 -21.16
N ASN A 164 20.04 11.05 -21.02
CA ASN A 164 18.59 11.13 -21.20
C ASN A 164 17.92 11.75 -19.96
N GLU A 165 17.24 12.87 -20.13
CA GLU A 165 16.56 13.60 -19.06
C GLU A 165 15.49 12.76 -18.33
N LYS A 166 14.88 11.78 -19.01
CA LYS A 166 13.84 10.90 -18.46
C LYS A 166 14.40 9.72 -17.66
N THR A 167 15.73 9.54 -17.61
CA THR A 167 16.35 8.47 -16.83
C THR A 167 16.24 8.77 -15.34
N ASP A 168 15.90 7.72 -14.58
CA ASP A 168 15.76 7.80 -13.11
C ASP A 168 17.03 8.41 -12.48
N PRO A 169 16.93 9.41 -11.60
CA PRO A 169 18.06 10.02 -10.92
C PRO A 169 18.98 9.02 -10.20
N ILE A 170 18.43 7.90 -9.69
CA ILE A 170 19.22 6.85 -9.05
C ILE A 170 20.17 6.19 -10.05
N ILE A 171 19.68 5.87 -11.24
CA ILE A 171 20.50 5.26 -12.31
C ILE A 171 21.61 6.22 -12.73
N LYS A 172 21.31 7.51 -12.88
CA LYS A 172 22.34 8.52 -13.18
C LYS A 172 23.39 8.60 -12.09
N LYS A 173 22.99 8.54 -10.81
CA LYS A 173 23.91 8.51 -9.67
C LYS A 173 24.80 7.26 -9.68
N CYS A 174 24.23 6.09 -9.97
CA CYS A 174 24.99 4.85 -10.13
C CYS A 174 26.04 4.96 -11.25
N LEU A 175 25.63 5.48 -12.41
CA LEU A 175 26.53 5.67 -13.53
C LEU A 175 27.66 6.65 -13.21
N ASN A 176 27.37 7.75 -12.50
CA ASN A 176 28.39 8.69 -12.02
C ASN A 176 29.43 8.02 -11.14
N LEU A 177 29.00 7.25 -10.13
CA LEU A 177 29.90 6.53 -9.22
C LEU A 177 30.77 5.48 -9.93
N MET A 178 30.32 5.00 -11.11
CA MET A 178 31.09 4.04 -11.93
C MET A 178 32.08 4.70 -12.89
N ILE A 179 31.81 5.96 -13.29
CA ILE A 179 32.63 6.70 -14.29
C ILE A 179 33.66 7.57 -13.60
N GLU A 180 33.41 8.08 -12.40
CA GLU A 180 34.38 8.81 -11.60
C GLU A 180 35.54 7.87 -11.19
N LYS A 181 36.73 8.15 -11.75
CA LYS A 181 38.00 7.47 -11.43
C LYS A 181 38.64 8.09 -10.20
#